data_225e0e5350f05cb9eb384c23021ca545
#
_entry.id   225e0e5350f05cb9eb384c23021ca545
#
_cell.length_a   1.000
_cell.length_b   1.000
_cell.length_c   1.000
_cell.angle_alpha   90.00
_cell.angle_beta   90.00
_cell.angle_gamma   90.00
#
_symmetry.space_group_name_H-M   'P 1'
#
loop_
_entity.id
_entity.type
_entity.pdbx_description
1 polymer ?
#
loop_
_entity_poly.entity_id
_entity_poly.type
_entity_poly.pdbx_seq_one_letter_code
_entity_poly.pdbx_strand_id
1 'polypeptide(L)'
;MLFLEEPLEQAIAAHIEGVVATAKTATAYRRPLIAVVNANHPEFAQLKARVDPAHLLPDDVLSEAKSVISFFLPFDAAVVKANARSAYTAREWAVAYIETNTLIGQICASLSQLLAGRGYAAQWELPTHNFDPVRLISRWSHKSVGVIAGLGSFGLHHMVITDAGCAGRFGSLITTAPLVSTSPLEPDQQRCRYFADGGCTVCVDRCPVQALRTDGLDSALCYQRCLEVDQHFSDLGLTDVCGKCATGPCALAPAP
;
A
#
# COMPACT_ATOMS: atom_id res chain seq x y z
N MET A 1 -37.56 -20.21 -1.24
CA MET A 1 -36.62 -19.53 -2.16
C MET A 1 -35.30 -19.46 -1.43
N LEU A 2 -34.36 -20.34 -1.73
CA LEU A 2 -33.01 -20.31 -1.16
C LEU A 2 -32.30 -19.11 -1.82
N PHE A 3 -32.12 -18.03 -1.07
CA PHE A 3 -31.20 -16.98 -1.49
C PHE A 3 -29.79 -17.60 -1.39
N LEU A 4 -29.13 -17.81 -2.52
CA LEU A 4 -27.71 -18.11 -2.53
C LEU A 4 -27.02 -16.90 -1.89
N GLU A 5 -26.37 -17.12 -0.75
CA GLU A 5 -25.56 -16.07 -0.14
C GLU A 5 -24.44 -15.67 -1.12
N GLU A 6 -24.22 -14.37 -1.27
CA GLU A 6 -23.13 -13.84 -2.07
C GLU A 6 -21.79 -14.39 -1.56
N PRO A 7 -20.87 -14.85 -2.42
CA PRO A 7 -19.54 -15.27 -2.00
C PRO A 7 -18.87 -14.18 -1.15
N LEU A 8 -18.24 -14.58 -0.04
CA LEU A 8 -17.68 -13.64 0.92
C LEU A 8 -16.64 -12.73 0.28
N GLU A 9 -15.85 -13.22 -0.66
CA GLU A 9 -14.86 -12.45 -1.41
C GLU A 9 -15.51 -11.33 -2.23
N GLN A 10 -16.68 -11.57 -2.83
CA GLN A 10 -17.43 -10.56 -3.57
C GLN A 10 -17.99 -9.50 -2.62
N ALA A 11 -18.57 -9.92 -1.50
CA ALA A 11 -19.05 -9.02 -0.48
C ALA A 11 -17.92 -8.13 0.10
N ILE A 12 -16.72 -8.67 0.32
CA ILE A 12 -15.53 -7.94 0.75
C ILE A 12 -15.13 -6.90 -0.31
N ALA A 13 -15.05 -7.30 -1.58
CA ALA A 13 -14.67 -6.39 -2.65
C ALA A 13 -15.69 -5.25 -2.82
N ALA A 14 -16.98 -5.57 -2.87
CA ALA A 14 -18.05 -4.59 -2.96
C ALA A 14 -18.07 -3.64 -1.76
N HIS A 15 -17.79 -4.15 -0.55
CA HIS A 15 -17.70 -3.34 0.66
C HIS A 15 -16.56 -2.32 0.56
N ILE A 16 -15.34 -2.74 0.21
CA ILE A 16 -14.19 -1.84 0.07
C ILE A 16 -14.45 -0.79 -1.02
N GLU A 17 -14.94 -1.20 -2.18
CA GLU A 17 -15.30 -0.28 -3.27
C GLU A 17 -16.37 0.72 -2.83
N GLY A 18 -17.39 0.27 -2.11
CA GLY A 18 -18.46 1.12 -1.59
C GLY A 18 -17.96 2.16 -0.59
N VAL A 19 -17.09 1.76 0.35
CA VAL A 19 -16.48 2.70 1.32
C VAL A 19 -15.66 3.76 0.60
N VAL A 20 -14.86 3.37 -0.39
CA VAL A 20 -14.05 4.33 -1.19
C VAL A 20 -14.94 5.25 -2.01
N ALA A 21 -15.97 4.73 -2.66
CA ALA A 21 -16.87 5.52 -3.50
C ALA A 21 -17.70 6.56 -2.71
N THR A 22 -17.97 6.28 -1.43
CA THR A 22 -18.77 7.15 -0.54
C THR A 22 -17.91 7.98 0.41
N ALA A 23 -16.59 7.85 0.34
CA ALA A 23 -15.66 8.59 1.19
C ALA A 23 -15.82 10.10 1.01
N LYS A 24 -15.93 10.82 2.13
CA LYS A 24 -16.00 12.30 2.13
C LYS A 24 -14.58 12.87 2.27
N THR A 25 -13.81 12.76 1.18
CA THR A 25 -12.44 13.23 1.10
C THR A 25 -12.28 14.26 -0.01
N ALA A 26 -11.31 15.17 0.14
CA ALA A 26 -10.88 16.03 -0.96
C ALA A 26 -10.08 15.25 -2.02
N THR A 27 -9.47 14.14 -1.60
CA THR A 27 -8.75 13.23 -2.47
C THR A 27 -9.71 12.36 -3.26
N ALA A 28 -9.57 12.36 -4.58
CA ALA A 28 -10.23 11.40 -5.45
C ALA A 28 -9.37 10.14 -5.64
N TYR A 29 -10.04 9.00 -5.68
CA TYR A 29 -9.42 7.69 -5.87
C TYR A 29 -9.90 7.06 -7.17
N ARG A 30 -9.03 6.27 -7.80
CA ARG A 30 -9.42 5.31 -8.82
C ARG A 30 -9.92 4.02 -8.15
N ARG A 31 -10.47 3.11 -8.94
CA ARG A 31 -10.97 1.83 -8.43
C ARG A 31 -9.92 1.11 -7.59
N PRO A 32 -10.23 0.69 -6.36
CA PRO A 32 -9.31 -0.10 -5.53
C PRO A 32 -8.91 -1.41 -6.20
N LEU A 33 -7.67 -1.84 -5.96
CA LEU A 33 -7.24 -3.20 -6.26
C LEU A 33 -7.30 -4.01 -4.97
N ILE A 34 -7.83 -5.22 -5.03
CA ILE A 34 -8.07 -6.07 -3.86
C ILE A 34 -7.57 -7.47 -4.19
N ALA A 35 -6.85 -8.05 -3.25
CA ALA A 35 -6.35 -9.42 -3.35
C ALA A 35 -6.41 -10.12 -1.99
N VAL A 36 -6.50 -11.44 -2.03
CA VAL A 36 -6.50 -12.30 -0.85
C VAL A 36 -5.32 -13.27 -0.97
N VAL A 37 -4.65 -13.51 0.14
CA VAL A 37 -3.60 -14.53 0.24
C VAL A 37 -3.80 -15.37 1.49
N ASN A 38 -3.45 -16.66 1.42
CA ASN A 38 -3.46 -17.56 2.56
C ASN A 38 -2.49 -17.04 3.65
N ALA A 39 -2.92 -17.00 4.90
CA ALA A 39 -2.09 -16.51 6.02
C ALA A 39 -0.83 -17.36 6.23
N ASN A 40 -0.84 -18.62 5.81
CA ASN A 40 0.31 -19.54 5.86
C ASN A 40 1.15 -19.53 4.59
N HIS A 41 0.99 -18.52 3.69
CA HIS A 41 1.81 -18.43 2.49
C HIS A 41 3.31 -18.34 2.88
N PRO A 42 4.21 -19.16 2.29
CA PRO A 42 5.59 -19.26 2.73
C PRO A 42 6.40 -17.96 2.65
N GLU A 43 6.02 -17.06 1.74
CA GLU A 43 6.67 -15.74 1.62
C GLU A 43 6.50 -14.85 2.86
N PHE A 44 5.48 -15.04 3.70
CA PHE A 44 5.39 -14.31 4.97
C PHE A 44 6.58 -14.61 5.90
N ALA A 45 6.97 -15.89 6.01
CA ALA A 45 8.13 -16.29 6.81
C ALA A 45 9.44 -15.70 6.26
N GLN A 46 9.54 -15.52 4.94
CA GLN A 46 10.71 -14.92 4.29
C GLN A 46 10.88 -13.42 4.64
N LEU A 47 9.82 -12.73 5.06
CA LEU A 47 9.92 -11.31 5.46
C LEU A 47 10.81 -11.13 6.68
N LYS A 48 10.89 -12.13 7.59
CA LYS A 48 11.82 -12.09 8.72
C LYS A 48 13.30 -12.08 8.29
N ALA A 49 13.62 -12.73 7.18
CA ALA A 49 14.98 -12.75 6.63
C ALA A 49 15.26 -11.55 5.70
N ARG A 50 14.26 -11.11 4.91
CA ARG A 50 14.43 -10.09 3.87
C ARG A 50 14.21 -8.66 4.37
N VAL A 51 13.37 -8.47 5.39
CA VAL A 51 13.02 -7.15 5.92
C VAL A 51 13.61 -6.95 7.31
N ASP A 52 13.15 -7.73 8.29
CA ASP A 52 13.60 -7.66 9.67
C ASP A 52 13.22 -8.93 10.45
N PRO A 53 14.10 -9.47 11.30
CA PRO A 53 13.77 -10.62 12.15
C PRO A 53 12.55 -10.41 13.07
N ALA A 54 12.23 -9.16 13.41
CA ALA A 54 11.06 -8.80 14.20
C ALA A 54 9.79 -8.54 13.35
N HIS A 55 9.83 -8.78 12.03
CA HIS A 55 8.63 -8.64 11.19
C HIS A 55 7.55 -9.62 11.66
N LEU A 56 6.32 -9.11 11.85
CA LEU A 56 5.17 -9.89 12.28
C LEU A 56 4.74 -10.87 11.17
N LEU A 57 4.29 -12.04 11.58
CA LEU A 57 3.55 -12.98 10.76
C LEU A 57 2.04 -12.75 10.94
N PRO A 58 1.18 -13.24 10.05
CA PRO A 58 -0.27 -13.13 10.23
C PRO A 58 -0.77 -13.64 11.59
N ASP A 59 -0.23 -14.77 12.08
CA ASP A 59 -0.57 -15.34 13.38
C ASP A 59 -0.05 -14.52 14.58
N ASP A 60 1.00 -13.71 14.40
CA ASP A 60 1.46 -12.78 15.44
C ASP A 60 0.47 -11.60 15.62
N VAL A 61 -0.31 -11.26 14.58
CA VAL A 61 -1.31 -10.19 14.60
C VAL A 61 -2.68 -10.73 15.02
N LEU A 62 -3.09 -11.88 14.49
CA LEU A 62 -4.37 -12.53 14.79
C LEU A 62 -4.16 -14.03 14.91
N SER A 63 -4.38 -14.58 16.10
CA SER A 63 -4.35 -16.03 16.32
C SER A 63 -5.34 -16.74 15.42
N GLU A 64 -4.95 -17.91 14.89
CA GLU A 64 -5.76 -18.70 13.96
C GLU A 64 -6.07 -18.01 12.62
N ALA A 65 -5.20 -17.07 12.20
CA ALA A 65 -5.32 -16.42 10.89
C ALA A 65 -5.41 -17.45 9.75
N LYS A 66 -6.37 -17.26 8.85
CA LYS A 66 -6.55 -18.10 7.65
C LYS A 66 -6.23 -17.34 6.38
N SER A 67 -6.58 -16.06 6.34
CA SER A 67 -6.40 -15.23 5.15
C SER A 67 -5.95 -13.83 5.50
N VAL A 68 -5.22 -13.22 4.57
CA VAL A 68 -4.87 -11.79 4.60
C VAL A 68 -5.49 -11.13 3.37
N ILE A 69 -6.32 -10.12 3.62
CA ILE A 69 -6.91 -9.26 2.59
C ILE A 69 -5.97 -8.09 2.41
N SER A 70 -5.44 -7.90 1.21
CA SER A 70 -4.63 -6.74 0.84
C SER A 70 -5.38 -5.88 -0.15
N PHE A 71 -5.30 -4.57 -0.02
CA PHE A 71 -5.90 -3.65 -0.96
C PHE A 71 -5.01 -2.45 -1.21
N PHE A 72 -5.10 -1.90 -2.42
CA PHE A 72 -4.39 -0.71 -2.85
C PHE A 72 -5.41 0.36 -3.26
N LEU A 73 -5.25 1.56 -2.72
CA LEU A 73 -6.07 2.74 -3.02
C LEU A 73 -5.27 3.66 -3.96
N PRO A 74 -5.45 3.53 -5.29
CA PRO A 74 -4.71 4.34 -6.25
C PRO A 74 -5.27 5.76 -6.29
N PHE A 75 -4.38 6.75 -6.23
CA PHE A 75 -4.74 8.16 -6.36
C PHE A 75 -5.25 8.50 -7.76
N ASP A 76 -6.15 9.46 -7.84
CA ASP A 76 -6.54 10.04 -9.11
C ASP A 76 -5.36 10.73 -9.82
N ALA A 77 -5.45 10.81 -11.13
CA ALA A 77 -4.42 11.42 -11.95
C ALA A 77 -4.15 12.89 -11.62
N ALA A 78 -5.14 13.63 -11.11
CA ALA A 78 -4.97 15.02 -10.72
C ALA A 78 -3.99 15.18 -9.55
N VAL A 79 -4.12 14.33 -8.50
CA VAL A 79 -3.21 14.31 -7.34
C VAL A 79 -1.79 13.99 -7.78
N VAL A 80 -1.63 12.98 -8.66
CA VAL A 80 -0.33 12.59 -9.18
C VAL A 80 0.31 13.71 -10.00
N LYS A 81 -0.45 14.33 -10.91
CA LYS A 81 0.01 15.44 -11.74
C LYS A 81 0.38 16.66 -10.93
N ALA A 82 -0.37 16.98 -9.87
CA ALA A 82 -0.05 18.07 -8.96
C ALA A 82 1.34 17.87 -8.33
N ASN A 83 1.60 16.70 -7.75
CA ASN A 83 2.91 16.41 -7.16
C ASN A 83 4.03 16.28 -8.21
N ALA A 84 3.73 15.79 -9.41
CA ALA A 84 4.72 15.68 -10.50
C ALA A 84 5.22 17.05 -10.99
N ARG A 85 4.34 18.07 -11.02
CA ARG A 85 4.60 19.41 -11.55
C ARG A 85 5.15 20.38 -10.50
N SER A 86 4.80 20.19 -9.24
CA SER A 86 5.26 21.05 -8.16
C SER A 86 6.78 20.93 -7.96
N ALA A 87 7.46 22.04 -7.73
CA ALA A 87 8.87 22.04 -7.33
C ALA A 87 9.08 21.40 -5.94
N TYR A 88 8.14 21.64 -5.02
CA TYR A 88 8.07 21.03 -3.70
C TYR A 88 7.02 19.90 -3.68
N THR A 89 6.83 19.22 -2.56
CA THR A 89 5.68 18.30 -2.41
C THR A 89 4.39 19.09 -2.55
N ALA A 90 3.48 18.65 -3.42
CA ALA A 90 2.21 19.33 -3.61
C ALA A 90 1.30 19.15 -2.39
N ARG A 91 0.53 20.20 -2.07
CA ARG A 91 -0.45 20.15 -0.96
C ARG A 91 -1.49 19.04 -1.15
N GLU A 92 -1.92 18.84 -2.39
CA GLU A 92 -2.87 17.78 -2.75
C GLU A 92 -2.31 16.38 -2.42
N TRP A 93 -0.99 16.17 -2.57
CA TRP A 93 -0.34 14.93 -2.20
C TRP A 93 -0.25 14.74 -0.68
N ALA A 94 0.04 15.82 0.05
CA ALA A 94 0.06 15.82 1.50
C ALA A 94 -1.33 15.54 2.09
N VAL A 95 -2.38 16.18 1.55
CA VAL A 95 -3.78 15.90 1.91
C VAL A 95 -4.15 14.44 1.61
N ALA A 96 -3.79 13.96 0.41
CA ALA A 96 -4.06 12.58 0.02
C ALA A 96 -3.40 11.57 0.96
N TYR A 97 -2.22 11.88 1.50
CA TYR A 97 -1.56 11.02 2.48
C TYR A 97 -2.40 10.86 3.76
N ILE A 98 -2.86 11.96 4.35
CA ILE A 98 -3.64 11.96 5.59
C ILE A 98 -4.99 11.27 5.39
N GLU A 99 -5.73 11.70 4.36
CA GLU A 99 -7.07 11.20 4.09
C GLU A 99 -7.05 9.71 3.78
N THR A 100 -6.06 9.24 3.02
CA THR A 100 -5.96 7.82 2.68
C THR A 100 -5.60 6.96 3.88
N ASN A 101 -4.73 7.43 4.79
CA ASN A 101 -4.44 6.70 6.02
C ASN A 101 -5.70 6.55 6.89
N THR A 102 -6.47 7.61 7.01
CA THR A 102 -7.77 7.59 7.71
C THR A 102 -8.75 6.64 7.03
N LEU A 103 -8.86 6.70 5.69
CA LEU A 103 -9.75 5.86 4.91
C LEU A 103 -9.39 4.37 5.02
N ILE A 104 -8.11 4.02 5.00
CA ILE A 104 -7.64 2.64 5.23
C ILE A 104 -8.12 2.14 6.61
N GLY A 105 -7.97 2.95 7.66
CA GLY A 105 -8.48 2.60 8.99
C GLY A 105 -10.00 2.39 9.00
N GLN A 106 -10.77 3.25 8.32
CA GLN A 106 -12.21 3.12 8.19
C GLN A 106 -12.62 1.86 7.42
N ILE A 107 -11.93 1.54 6.32
CA ILE A 107 -12.13 0.31 5.56
C ILE A 107 -11.87 -0.91 6.47
N CYS A 108 -10.75 -0.95 7.16
CA CYS A 108 -10.41 -2.07 8.04
C CYS A 108 -11.42 -2.24 9.16
N ALA A 109 -11.84 -1.15 9.81
CA ALA A 109 -12.82 -1.20 10.89
C ALA A 109 -14.18 -1.69 10.41
N SER A 110 -14.70 -1.15 9.31
CA SER A 110 -16.01 -1.56 8.77
C SER A 110 -15.98 -2.96 8.17
N LEU A 111 -14.87 -3.36 7.55
CA LEU A 111 -14.68 -4.72 7.03
C LEU A 111 -14.59 -5.74 8.17
N SER A 112 -13.94 -5.39 9.30
CA SER A 112 -13.93 -6.22 10.51
C SER A 112 -15.35 -6.46 11.04
N GLN A 113 -16.23 -5.45 11.01
CA GLN A 113 -17.64 -5.59 11.40
C GLN A 113 -18.40 -6.52 10.45
N LEU A 114 -18.19 -6.39 9.13
CA LEU A 114 -18.79 -7.27 8.13
C LEU A 114 -18.38 -8.72 8.36
N LEU A 115 -17.09 -8.98 8.63
CA LEU A 115 -16.58 -10.31 8.91
C LEU A 115 -17.10 -10.86 10.24
N ALA A 116 -17.18 -10.04 11.28
CA ALA A 116 -17.75 -10.42 12.57
C ALA A 116 -19.22 -10.82 12.44
N GLY A 117 -20.02 -10.15 11.60
CA GLY A 117 -21.39 -10.52 11.26
C GLY A 117 -21.51 -11.90 10.56
N ARG A 118 -20.42 -12.43 10.03
CA ARG A 118 -20.31 -13.77 9.44
C ARG A 118 -19.60 -14.78 10.36
N GLY A 119 -19.30 -14.39 11.61
CA GLY A 119 -18.67 -15.26 12.63
C GLY A 119 -17.14 -15.33 12.54
N TYR A 120 -16.48 -14.42 11.81
CA TYR A 120 -15.03 -14.38 11.65
C TYR A 120 -14.40 -13.22 12.42
N ALA A 121 -13.27 -13.47 13.06
CA ALA A 121 -12.43 -12.43 13.64
C ALA A 121 -11.57 -11.75 12.57
N ALA A 122 -11.21 -10.49 12.83
CA ALA A 122 -10.29 -9.74 11.99
C ALA A 122 -9.47 -8.75 12.81
N GLN A 123 -8.22 -8.54 12.40
CA GLN A 123 -7.28 -7.56 12.97
C GLN A 123 -6.46 -6.92 11.85
N TRP A 124 -5.90 -5.75 12.14
CA TRP A 124 -5.02 -5.05 11.20
C TRP A 124 -3.99 -4.21 11.94
N GLU A 125 -2.88 -3.95 11.27
CA GLU A 125 -1.87 -2.98 11.70
C GLU A 125 -2.16 -1.60 11.13
N LEU A 126 -1.67 -0.56 11.78
CA LEU A 126 -1.83 0.81 11.30
C LEU A 126 -1.19 0.97 9.90
N PRO A 127 -1.82 1.77 8.99
CA PRO A 127 -1.29 1.98 7.64
C PRO A 127 -0.01 2.81 7.62
N THR A 128 0.31 3.48 8.71
CA THR A 128 1.52 4.29 8.92
C THR A 128 1.90 4.30 10.39
N HIS A 129 3.11 4.76 10.72
CA HIS A 129 3.64 4.81 12.10
C HIS A 129 3.65 3.47 12.84
N ASN A 130 3.72 2.37 12.10
CA ASN A 130 3.95 1.02 12.62
C ASN A 130 5.43 0.59 12.46
N PHE A 131 6.35 1.54 12.45
CA PHE A 131 7.76 1.32 12.21
C PHE A 131 8.64 1.79 13.39
N ASP A 132 9.82 1.22 13.50
CA ASP A 132 10.87 1.69 14.40
C ASP A 132 11.43 3.02 13.86
N PRO A 133 11.31 4.15 14.60
CA PRO A 133 11.71 5.47 14.10
C PRO A 133 13.24 5.64 13.97
N VAL A 134 14.04 4.77 14.59
CA VAL A 134 15.50 4.80 14.49
C VAL A 134 15.96 3.96 13.29
N ARG A 135 15.41 2.76 13.14
CA ARG A 135 15.79 1.82 12.08
C ARG A 135 15.01 2.05 10.80
N LEU A 136 13.89 2.78 10.83
CA LEU A 136 12.97 3.06 9.73
C LEU A 136 12.42 1.78 9.06
N ILE A 137 12.18 0.76 9.85
CA ILE A 137 11.70 -0.54 9.43
C ILE A 137 10.34 -0.82 10.07
N SER A 138 9.34 -1.13 9.26
CA SER A 138 8.00 -1.50 9.72
C SER A 138 7.97 -2.91 10.28
N ARG A 139 7.22 -3.11 11.37
CA ARG A 139 6.93 -4.44 11.91
C ARG A 139 5.92 -5.22 11.04
N TRP A 140 5.10 -4.51 10.28
CA TRP A 140 4.16 -5.07 9.30
C TRP A 140 4.18 -4.23 8.03
N SER A 141 4.71 -4.79 6.94
CA SER A 141 4.84 -4.09 5.65
C SER A 141 3.63 -4.34 4.75
N HIS A 142 2.65 -3.43 4.75
CA HIS A 142 1.50 -3.52 3.82
C HIS A 142 1.92 -3.63 2.35
N LYS A 143 3.04 -3.04 1.95
CA LYS A 143 3.60 -3.17 0.60
C LYS A 143 4.04 -4.60 0.30
N SER A 144 4.79 -5.21 1.22
CA SER A 144 5.23 -6.60 1.08
C SER A 144 4.04 -7.56 1.06
N VAL A 145 3.03 -7.32 1.92
CA VAL A 145 1.77 -8.07 1.88
C VAL A 145 1.08 -7.95 0.53
N GLY A 146 1.03 -6.74 -0.06
CA GLY A 146 0.47 -6.52 -1.39
C GLY A 146 1.20 -7.29 -2.49
N VAL A 147 2.53 -7.41 -2.41
CA VAL A 147 3.32 -8.24 -3.34
C VAL A 147 3.02 -9.72 -3.15
N ILE A 148 3.00 -10.22 -1.91
CA ILE A 148 2.68 -11.62 -1.60
C ILE A 148 1.27 -11.97 -2.08
N ALA A 149 0.31 -11.03 -1.96
CA ALA A 149 -1.05 -11.20 -2.45
C ALA A 149 -1.20 -11.07 -3.98
N GLY A 150 -0.12 -10.74 -4.71
CA GLY A 150 -0.13 -10.66 -6.17
C GLY A 150 -0.60 -9.33 -6.75
N LEU A 151 -0.67 -8.25 -5.94
CA LEU A 151 -1.11 -6.93 -6.44
C LEU A 151 -0.07 -6.21 -7.29
N GLY A 152 1.20 -6.57 -7.21
CA GLY A 152 2.26 -5.91 -7.97
C GLY A 152 3.67 -6.39 -7.63
N SER A 153 4.67 -5.72 -8.17
CA SER A 153 6.08 -5.95 -7.88
C SER A 153 6.77 -4.67 -7.42
N PHE A 154 7.81 -4.78 -6.59
CA PHE A 154 8.59 -3.62 -6.18
C PHE A 154 9.32 -2.99 -7.37
N GLY A 155 9.25 -1.67 -7.47
CA GLY A 155 10.08 -0.89 -8.38
C GLY A 155 11.36 -0.38 -7.72
N LEU A 156 12.27 0.20 -8.53
CA LEU A 156 13.52 0.81 -8.08
C LEU A 156 13.30 1.84 -6.95
N HIS A 157 12.16 2.54 -6.95
CA HIS A 157 11.76 3.51 -5.93
C HIS A 157 11.20 2.90 -4.62
N HIS A 158 11.32 1.59 -4.41
CA HIS A 158 10.80 0.88 -3.24
C HIS A 158 9.27 1.01 -3.00
N MET A 159 8.53 1.44 -4.02
CA MET A 159 7.07 1.35 -4.05
C MET A 159 6.64 0.15 -4.89
N VAL A 160 5.47 -0.39 -4.62
CA VAL A 160 4.91 -1.49 -5.43
C VAL A 160 4.20 -0.90 -6.65
N ILE A 161 4.56 -1.39 -7.82
CA ILE A 161 3.91 -1.05 -9.09
C ILE A 161 2.80 -2.08 -9.31
N THR A 162 1.56 -1.63 -9.25
CA THR A 162 0.36 -2.43 -9.50
C THR A 162 -0.16 -2.21 -10.92
N ASP A 163 -1.24 -2.89 -11.35
CA ASP A 163 -1.93 -2.60 -12.61
C ASP A 163 -2.45 -1.15 -12.65
N ALA A 164 -2.73 -0.56 -11.49
CA ALA A 164 -3.09 0.84 -11.35
C ALA A 164 -1.87 1.77 -11.10
N GLY A 165 -0.64 1.31 -11.35
CA GLY A 165 0.59 2.04 -11.06
C GLY A 165 0.98 2.03 -9.58
N CYS A 166 1.90 2.94 -9.20
CA CYS A 166 2.46 2.97 -7.85
C CYS A 166 1.98 4.14 -6.99
N ALA A 167 1.26 5.11 -7.56
CA ALA A 167 0.77 6.27 -6.82
C ALA A 167 -0.51 5.95 -6.06
N GLY A 168 -0.39 5.68 -4.79
CA GLY A 168 -1.47 5.29 -3.88
C GLY A 168 -0.93 4.72 -2.58
N ARG A 169 -1.80 4.07 -1.80
CA ARG A 169 -1.42 3.47 -0.53
C ARG A 169 -2.02 2.08 -0.37
N PHE A 170 -1.28 1.22 0.30
CA PHE A 170 -1.70 -0.12 0.65
C PHE A 170 -2.30 -0.16 2.05
N GLY A 171 -3.35 -0.96 2.20
CA GLY A 171 -3.87 -1.43 3.46
C GLY A 171 -3.94 -2.95 3.45
N SER A 172 -4.03 -3.56 4.62
CA SER A 172 -4.29 -4.99 4.77
C SER A 172 -4.98 -5.31 6.07
N LEU A 173 -5.74 -6.39 6.07
CA LEU A 173 -6.49 -6.91 7.20
C LEU A 173 -6.32 -8.43 7.25
N ILE A 174 -6.05 -8.96 8.42
CA ILE A 174 -5.90 -10.38 8.70
C ILE A 174 -7.23 -10.91 9.23
N THR A 175 -7.65 -12.12 8.83
CA THR A 175 -8.91 -12.70 9.28
C THR A 175 -8.83 -14.21 9.48
N THR A 176 -9.70 -14.73 10.36
CA THR A 176 -9.94 -16.16 10.51
C THR A 176 -10.85 -16.74 9.42
N ALA A 177 -11.41 -15.92 8.53
CA ALA A 177 -12.20 -16.39 7.39
C ALA A 177 -11.31 -17.15 6.40
N PRO A 178 -11.70 -18.38 5.98
CA PRO A 178 -10.97 -19.15 4.98
C PRO A 178 -11.35 -18.70 3.56
N LEU A 179 -10.78 -17.58 3.13
CA LEU A 179 -11.06 -16.98 1.81
C LEU A 179 -10.25 -17.68 0.72
N VAL A 180 -10.78 -17.65 -0.51
CA VAL A 180 -10.07 -18.12 -1.69
C VAL A 180 -8.99 -17.11 -2.07
N SER A 181 -7.73 -17.58 -2.14
CA SER A 181 -6.62 -16.72 -2.54
C SER A 181 -6.76 -16.31 -4.00
N THR A 182 -6.44 -15.05 -4.27
CA THR A 182 -6.26 -14.57 -5.65
C THR A 182 -5.00 -15.21 -6.26
N SER A 183 -4.96 -15.33 -7.58
CA SER A 183 -3.78 -15.84 -8.24
C SER A 183 -2.60 -14.90 -8.00
N PRO A 184 -1.43 -15.40 -7.57
CA PRO A 184 -0.25 -14.59 -7.46
C PRO A 184 0.18 -14.08 -8.86
N LEU A 185 0.96 -12.98 -8.88
CA LEU A 185 1.66 -12.60 -10.10
C LEU A 185 2.63 -13.71 -10.52
N GLU A 186 2.71 -13.97 -11.82
CA GLU A 186 3.75 -14.82 -12.33
C GLU A 186 5.14 -14.25 -11.98
N PRO A 187 6.11 -15.09 -11.60
CA PRO A 187 7.43 -14.63 -11.13
C PRO A 187 8.19 -13.73 -12.11
N ASP A 188 7.90 -13.83 -13.41
CA ASP A 188 8.50 -13.06 -14.49
C ASP A 188 7.80 -11.71 -14.78
N GLN A 189 6.66 -11.43 -14.12
CA GLN A 189 5.93 -10.17 -14.28
C GLN A 189 6.58 -9.01 -13.51
N GLN A 190 7.85 -8.71 -13.83
CA GLN A 190 8.50 -7.52 -13.32
C GLN A 190 7.91 -6.27 -13.99
N ARG A 191 7.34 -5.37 -13.17
CA ARG A 191 6.64 -4.16 -13.65
C ARG A 191 7.52 -2.93 -13.71
N CYS A 192 8.74 -2.99 -13.16
CA CYS A 192 9.69 -1.90 -13.20
C CYS A 192 10.63 -2.08 -14.41
N ARG A 193 10.63 -1.14 -15.34
CA ARG A 193 11.52 -1.15 -16.50
C ARG A 193 13.00 -1.19 -16.13
N TYR A 194 13.39 -0.55 -15.02
CA TYR A 194 14.77 -0.64 -14.57
C TYR A 194 15.21 -2.08 -14.30
N PHE A 195 14.36 -2.87 -13.64
CA PHE A 195 14.68 -4.27 -13.37
C PHE A 195 14.43 -5.20 -14.57
N ALA A 196 13.59 -4.79 -15.51
CA ALA A 196 13.33 -5.56 -16.72
C ALA A 196 14.43 -5.39 -17.78
N ASP A 197 14.86 -4.15 -18.06
CA ASP A 197 15.78 -3.85 -19.17
C ASP A 197 16.81 -2.74 -18.86
N GLY A 198 16.85 -2.21 -17.65
CA GLY A 198 17.72 -1.09 -17.25
C GLY A 198 17.28 0.29 -17.81
N GLY A 199 16.18 0.35 -18.55
CA GLY A 199 15.81 1.51 -19.38
C GLY A 199 15.18 2.69 -18.64
N CYS A 200 15.01 2.68 -17.31
CA CYS A 200 14.29 3.76 -16.62
C CYS A 200 14.87 4.10 -15.24
N THR A 201 15.34 5.33 -15.07
CA THR A 201 15.83 5.90 -13.80
C THR A 201 15.04 7.14 -13.35
N VAL A 202 13.89 7.43 -13.95
CA VAL A 202 13.12 8.67 -13.71
C VAL A 202 12.80 8.91 -12.23
N CYS A 203 12.59 7.86 -11.44
CA CYS A 203 12.35 7.99 -10.00
C CYS A 203 13.59 8.44 -9.23
N VAL A 204 14.81 8.07 -9.68
CA VAL A 204 16.08 8.55 -9.14
C VAL A 204 16.25 10.03 -9.44
N ASP A 205 16.03 10.43 -10.70
CA ASP A 205 16.15 11.82 -11.15
C ASP A 205 15.16 12.76 -10.45
N ARG A 206 13.99 12.22 -10.06
CA ARG A 206 12.94 12.95 -9.34
C ARG A 206 13.19 13.04 -7.83
N CYS A 207 14.17 12.35 -7.28
CA CYS A 207 14.45 12.43 -5.84
C CYS A 207 15.07 13.79 -5.47
N PRO A 208 14.35 14.66 -4.75
CA PRO A 208 14.80 16.05 -4.53
C PRO A 208 16.02 16.15 -3.60
N VAL A 209 16.30 15.10 -2.85
CA VAL A 209 17.44 15.00 -1.93
C VAL A 209 18.45 13.92 -2.33
N GLN A 210 18.30 13.32 -3.52
CA GLN A 210 19.18 12.26 -4.02
C GLN A 210 19.34 11.05 -3.07
N ALA A 211 18.34 10.82 -2.22
CA ALA A 211 18.30 9.66 -1.32
C ALA A 211 18.12 8.35 -2.10
N LEU A 212 17.41 8.39 -3.23
CA LEU A 212 17.19 7.23 -4.09
C LEU A 212 18.28 7.18 -5.16
N ARG A 213 18.95 6.05 -5.27
CA ARG A 213 19.97 5.74 -6.26
C ARG A 213 19.68 4.40 -6.95
N THR A 214 20.40 4.08 -7.99
CA THR A 214 20.27 2.80 -8.70
C THR A 214 20.78 1.60 -7.89
N ASP A 215 21.62 1.85 -6.91
CA ASP A 215 22.21 0.85 -6.01
C ASP A 215 21.56 0.79 -4.62
N GLY A 216 20.56 1.65 -4.35
CA GLY A 216 19.83 1.61 -3.07
C GLY A 216 19.12 2.90 -2.69
N LEU A 217 18.61 2.90 -1.45
CA LEU A 217 17.90 4.03 -0.83
C LEU A 217 18.58 4.41 0.49
N ASP A 218 18.99 5.65 0.62
CA ASP A 218 19.31 6.26 1.90
C ASP A 218 17.99 6.59 2.64
N SER A 219 17.56 5.67 3.49
CA SER A 219 16.29 5.79 4.21
C SER A 219 16.29 6.97 5.19
N ALA A 220 17.43 7.30 5.80
CA ALA A 220 17.53 8.40 6.75
C ALA A 220 17.34 9.75 6.05
N LEU A 221 18.03 9.95 4.92
CA LEU A 221 17.92 11.17 4.12
C LEU A 221 16.50 11.29 3.51
N CYS A 222 15.91 10.18 3.05
CA CYS A 222 14.54 10.15 2.56
C CYS A 222 13.54 10.53 3.67
N TYR A 223 13.69 9.98 4.86
CA TYR A 223 12.80 10.27 5.99
C TYR A 223 12.95 11.70 6.49
N GLN A 224 14.16 12.23 6.57
CA GLN A 224 14.40 13.64 6.87
C GLN A 224 13.61 14.56 5.93
N ARG A 225 13.61 14.23 4.61
CA ARG A 225 12.82 14.97 3.62
C ARG A 225 11.31 14.88 3.91
N CYS A 226 10.81 13.74 4.37
CA CYS A 226 9.41 13.60 4.75
C CYS A 226 9.07 14.49 5.96
N LEU A 227 9.94 14.56 6.96
CA LEU A 227 9.77 15.43 8.13
C LEU A 227 9.80 16.92 7.76
N GLU A 228 10.64 17.34 6.80
CA GLU A 228 10.62 18.71 6.27
C GLU A 228 9.27 19.05 5.61
N VAL A 229 8.65 18.10 4.92
CA VAL A 229 7.32 18.28 4.33
C VAL A 229 6.26 18.41 5.41
N ASP A 230 6.35 17.63 6.48
CA ASP A 230 5.47 17.73 7.63
C ASP A 230 5.55 19.12 8.29
N GLN A 231 6.75 19.62 8.50
CA GLN A 231 6.97 20.99 9.01
C GLN A 231 6.42 22.06 8.05
N HIS A 232 6.57 21.87 6.74
CA HIS A 232 6.09 22.80 5.73
C HIS A 232 4.56 22.92 5.71
N PHE A 233 3.85 21.82 5.92
CA PHE A 233 2.39 21.75 5.97
C PHE A 233 1.86 21.62 7.40
N SER A 234 2.44 22.38 8.33
CA SER A 234 2.10 22.35 9.76
C SER A 234 0.63 22.69 10.07
N ASP A 235 -0.11 23.23 9.10
CA ASP A 235 -1.56 23.50 9.18
C ASP A 235 -2.42 22.27 8.83
N LEU A 236 -1.79 21.22 8.35
CA LEU A 236 -2.46 20.00 8.00
C LEU A 236 -2.31 18.90 9.07
N GLY A 237 -2.48 18.08 9.54
CA GLY A 237 -2.06 17.03 10.44
C GLY A 237 -0.71 16.44 10.02
N LEU A 238 -0.41 15.24 10.43
CA LEU A 238 0.86 14.59 10.13
C LEU A 238 1.02 14.29 8.63
N THR A 239 1.98 14.97 8.00
CA THR A 239 2.25 14.92 6.55
C THR A 239 3.67 14.49 6.22
N ASP A 240 4.23 13.53 6.96
CA ASP A 240 5.58 12.98 6.74
C ASP A 240 5.67 12.17 5.43
N VAL A 241 5.49 12.85 4.31
CA VAL A 241 5.43 12.27 2.97
C VAL A 241 6.09 13.18 1.93
N CYS A 242 6.77 12.60 0.95
CA CYS A 242 7.30 13.33 -0.20
C CYS A 242 6.66 12.88 -1.53
N GLY A 243 6.74 11.59 -1.84
CA GLY A 243 6.09 10.96 -3.00
C GLY A 243 6.64 11.35 -4.37
N LYS A 244 7.70 12.15 -4.48
CA LYS A 244 8.27 12.59 -5.78
C LYS A 244 8.70 11.41 -6.66
N CYS A 245 9.33 10.38 -6.10
CA CYS A 245 9.74 9.18 -6.82
C CYS A 245 8.55 8.37 -7.36
N ALA A 246 7.35 8.49 -6.76
CA ALA A 246 6.14 7.80 -7.19
C ALA A 246 5.31 8.57 -8.24
N THR A 247 5.87 9.61 -8.87
CA THR A 247 5.19 10.42 -9.90
C THR A 247 5.80 10.24 -11.30
N GLY A 248 6.59 9.19 -11.49
CA GLY A 248 7.22 8.84 -12.77
C GLY A 248 6.27 8.12 -13.74
N PRO A 249 6.79 7.52 -14.81
CA PRO A 249 5.98 6.81 -15.82
C PRO A 249 5.11 5.69 -15.26
N CYS A 250 5.58 5.03 -14.18
CA CYS A 250 4.85 3.96 -13.50
C CYS A 250 3.83 4.44 -12.46
N ALA A 251 3.55 5.75 -12.37
CA ALA A 251 2.67 6.30 -11.34
C ALA A 251 1.21 5.85 -11.46
N LEU A 252 0.68 5.82 -12.68
CA LEU A 252 -0.75 5.58 -12.96
C LEU A 252 -1.03 4.21 -13.61
N ALA A 253 -0.02 3.56 -14.13
CA ALA A 253 -0.05 2.22 -14.71
C ALA A 253 1.39 1.69 -14.72
N PRO A 254 1.63 0.38 -14.95
CA PRO A 254 2.96 -0.10 -15.28
C PRO A 254 3.52 0.68 -16.48
N ALA A 255 4.80 1.03 -16.43
CA ALA A 255 5.43 1.69 -17.58
C ALA A 255 5.56 0.71 -18.75
N PRO A 256 5.22 1.13 -19.99
CA PRO A 256 5.28 0.28 -21.17
C PRO A 256 6.71 -0.11 -21.53
#